data_f6ed00c76499de28afae5eca42f1c158
#
_entry.id   f6ed00c76499de28afae5eca42f1c158
#
_cell.length_a   1.000
_cell.length_b   1.000
_cell.length_c   1.000
_cell.angle_alpha   90.00
_cell.angle_beta   90.00
_cell.angle_gamma   90.00
#
_symmetry.space_group_name_H-M   'P 1'
#
loop_
_entity.id
_entity.type
_entity.pdbx_description
1 polymer ?
#
loop_
_entity_poly.entity_id
_entity_poly.type
_entity_poly.pdbx_seq_one_letter_code
_entity_poly.pdbx_strand_id
1 'polypeptide(L)'
;MIEILKETARYLVCVKPIGIAAQGTQAEAMPQLLSEQLGCDIFPVHRLDQTVGGIMVYAKTAQEAARLTQAMGQGQMQKTYLAVLTGCPAERAGTLEDLLFHDRAKNKTYVVRRQRGGVKQARLHYEIL
;
A
#
# COMPACT_ATOMS: atom_id res chain seq x y z
N MET A 1 -15.84 13.03 3.09
CA MET A 1 -15.70 12.82 1.62
C MET A 1 -14.23 12.55 1.31
N ILE A 2 -13.97 11.49 0.58
CA ILE A 2 -12.60 11.14 0.15
C ILE A 2 -12.21 12.02 -1.03
N GLU A 3 -11.00 12.59 -0.97
CA GLU A 3 -10.44 13.38 -2.07
C GLU A 3 -10.08 12.49 -3.25
N ILE A 4 -10.69 12.75 -4.41
CA ILE A 4 -10.44 12.04 -5.66
C ILE A 4 -9.50 12.88 -6.53
N LEU A 5 -8.34 12.34 -6.86
CA LEU A 5 -7.35 13.01 -7.71
C LEU A 5 -7.57 12.72 -9.20
N LYS A 6 -8.07 11.53 -9.50
CA LYS A 6 -8.39 11.09 -10.86
C LYS A 6 -9.47 10.03 -10.83
N GLU A 7 -10.40 10.10 -11.75
CA GLU A 7 -11.43 9.08 -11.94
C GLU A 7 -11.59 8.73 -13.42
N THR A 8 -11.71 7.44 -13.70
CA THR A 8 -12.03 6.89 -15.02
C THR A 8 -13.16 5.89 -14.89
N ALA A 9 -13.63 5.33 -16.00
CA ALA A 9 -14.63 4.26 -15.97
C ALA A 9 -14.12 2.97 -15.30
N ARG A 10 -12.81 2.76 -15.21
CA ARG A 10 -12.19 1.50 -14.75
C ARG A 10 -11.47 1.60 -13.42
N TYR A 11 -10.91 2.76 -13.08
CA TYR A 11 -10.16 2.97 -11.84
C TYR A 11 -10.27 4.39 -11.34
N LEU A 12 -9.88 4.60 -10.10
CA LEU A 12 -9.72 5.92 -9.51
C LEU A 12 -8.41 6.02 -8.72
N VAL A 13 -7.93 7.24 -8.58
CA VAL A 13 -6.81 7.62 -7.72
C VAL A 13 -7.32 8.59 -6.67
N CYS A 14 -7.07 8.31 -5.42
CA CYS A 14 -7.57 9.11 -4.29
C CYS A 14 -6.54 9.27 -3.20
N VAL A 15 -6.82 10.14 -2.25
CA VAL A 15 -6.02 10.31 -1.04
C VAL A 15 -6.69 9.55 0.11
N LYS A 16 -5.99 8.55 0.65
CA LYS A 16 -6.44 7.86 1.86
C LYS A 16 -6.06 8.69 3.09
N PRO A 17 -7.01 9.11 3.92
CA PRO A 17 -6.69 9.75 5.19
C PRO A 17 -6.01 8.79 6.16
N ILE A 18 -5.30 9.35 7.14
CA ILE A 18 -4.81 8.61 8.31
C ILE A 18 -6.02 8.18 9.14
N GLY A 19 -5.97 6.98 9.71
CA GLY A 19 -7.01 6.43 10.57
C GLY A 19 -8.05 5.57 9.84
N ILE A 20 -8.09 5.62 8.50
CA ILE A 20 -9.03 4.83 7.69
C ILE A 20 -8.34 3.59 7.11
N ALA A 21 -9.00 2.44 7.22
CA ALA A 21 -8.48 1.19 6.67
C ALA A 21 -8.54 1.21 5.13
N ALA A 22 -7.44 0.81 4.49
CA ALA A 22 -7.32 0.80 3.03
C ALA A 22 -8.20 -0.28 2.36
N GLN A 23 -8.54 -1.33 3.09
CA GLN A 23 -9.34 -2.46 2.64
C GLN A 23 -10.15 -3.04 3.80
N GLY A 24 -11.12 -3.88 3.50
CA GLY A 24 -12.00 -4.49 4.50
C GLY A 24 -13.46 -4.29 4.14
N THR A 25 -14.33 -4.83 4.98
CA THR A 25 -15.79 -4.78 4.81
C THR A 25 -16.48 -3.85 5.81
N GLN A 26 -15.71 -3.23 6.71
CA GLN A 26 -16.25 -2.28 7.67
C GLN A 26 -16.78 -1.04 6.93
N ALA A 27 -17.91 -0.50 7.40
CA ALA A 27 -18.56 0.66 6.79
C ALA A 27 -17.61 1.89 6.64
N GLU A 28 -16.64 1.99 7.53
CA GLU A 28 -15.67 3.10 7.58
C GLU A 28 -14.39 2.81 6.80
N ALA A 29 -14.29 1.66 6.10
CA ALA A 29 -13.13 1.37 5.28
C ALA A 29 -13.22 2.07 3.91
N MET A 30 -12.06 2.32 3.29
CA MET A 30 -11.99 3.04 2.02
C MET A 30 -12.91 2.49 0.93
N PRO A 31 -13.02 1.16 0.69
CA PRO A 31 -13.89 0.65 -0.37
C PRO A 31 -15.36 1.03 -0.17
N GLN A 32 -15.86 0.97 1.06
CA GLN A 32 -17.27 1.30 1.37
C GLN A 32 -17.50 2.81 1.24
N LEU A 33 -16.62 3.64 1.78
CA LEU A 33 -16.71 5.09 1.67
C LEU A 33 -16.68 5.56 0.21
N LEU A 34 -15.80 4.99 -0.59
CA LEU A 34 -15.72 5.30 -2.02
C LEU A 34 -16.92 4.77 -2.79
N SER A 35 -17.40 3.56 -2.47
CA SER A 35 -18.59 2.99 -3.10
C SER A 35 -19.83 3.84 -2.83
N GLU A 36 -20.02 4.30 -1.59
CA GLU A 36 -21.09 5.22 -1.23
C GLU A 36 -20.97 6.56 -1.94
N GLN A 37 -19.76 7.12 -1.99
CA GLN A 37 -19.50 8.42 -2.61
C GLN A 37 -19.72 8.40 -4.13
N LEU A 38 -19.33 7.31 -4.82
CA LEU A 38 -19.30 7.23 -6.29
C LEU A 38 -20.44 6.40 -6.88
N GLY A 39 -21.19 5.67 -6.06
CA GLY A 39 -22.30 4.84 -6.50
C GLY A 39 -21.88 3.65 -7.36
N CYS A 40 -20.70 3.09 -7.13
CA CYS A 40 -20.18 1.95 -7.89
C CYS A 40 -19.36 1.01 -7.01
N ASP A 41 -19.10 -0.20 -7.51
CA ASP A 41 -18.23 -1.16 -6.82
C ASP A 41 -16.78 -0.67 -6.81
N ILE A 42 -16.11 -0.93 -5.70
CA ILE A 42 -14.71 -0.53 -5.47
C ILE A 42 -13.90 -1.74 -5.05
N PHE A 43 -12.81 -1.97 -5.77
CA PHE A 43 -11.92 -3.10 -5.56
C PHE A 43 -10.53 -2.63 -5.14
N PRO A 44 -10.08 -2.97 -3.91
CA PRO A 44 -8.72 -2.66 -3.49
C PRO A 44 -7.71 -3.52 -4.26
N VAL A 45 -6.59 -2.92 -4.67
CA VAL A 45 -5.52 -3.59 -5.41
C VAL A 45 -4.18 -3.52 -4.68
N HIS A 46 -4.03 -2.61 -3.75
CA HIS A 46 -2.91 -2.50 -2.81
C HIS A 46 -3.39 -1.88 -1.50
N ARG A 47 -2.50 -1.75 -0.55
CA ARG A 47 -2.85 -1.21 0.76
C ARG A 47 -1.80 -0.22 1.29
N LEU A 48 -2.25 0.70 2.10
CA LEU A 48 -1.49 1.44 3.10
C LEU A 48 -2.03 1.04 4.48
N ASP A 49 -1.18 1.01 5.47
CA ASP A 49 -1.62 0.76 6.84
C ASP A 49 -2.58 1.86 7.32
N GLN A 50 -3.43 1.53 8.27
CA GLN A 50 -4.45 2.46 8.75
C GLN A 50 -3.86 3.77 9.27
N THR A 51 -2.69 3.70 9.90
CA THR A 51 -1.96 4.85 10.42
C THR A 51 -1.19 5.66 9.37
N VAL A 52 -1.20 5.21 8.12
CA VAL A 52 -0.48 5.87 7.01
C VAL A 52 -1.48 6.51 6.06
N GLY A 53 -1.29 7.77 5.76
CA GLY A 53 -2.04 8.49 4.72
C GLY A 53 -1.27 8.55 3.42
N GLY A 54 -1.96 8.76 2.30
CA GLY A 54 -1.32 8.93 1.01
C GLY A 54 -2.16 8.51 -0.18
N ILE A 55 -1.54 8.56 -1.34
CA ILE A 55 -2.20 8.29 -2.62
C ILE A 55 -2.40 6.78 -2.80
N MET A 56 -3.62 6.42 -3.17
CA MET A 56 -4.00 5.04 -3.47
C MET A 56 -4.78 4.95 -4.77
N VAL A 57 -4.66 3.79 -5.42
CA VAL A 57 -5.43 3.41 -6.61
C VAL A 57 -6.44 2.34 -6.22
N TYR A 58 -7.67 2.49 -6.69
CA TYR A 58 -8.72 1.48 -6.58
C TYR A 58 -9.28 1.17 -7.96
N ALA A 59 -9.61 -0.08 -8.20
CA ALA A 59 -10.32 -0.47 -9.41
C ALA A 59 -11.83 -0.32 -9.22
N LYS A 60 -12.54 -0.06 -10.31
CA LYS A 60 -14.01 0.03 -10.36
C LYS A 60 -14.63 -1.21 -11.03
N THR A 61 -13.80 -2.11 -11.53
CA THR A 61 -14.21 -3.40 -12.11
C THR A 61 -13.28 -4.51 -11.65
N ALA A 62 -13.78 -5.73 -11.56
CA ALA A 62 -12.98 -6.90 -11.20
C ALA A 62 -11.86 -7.16 -12.24
N GLN A 63 -12.11 -6.92 -13.52
CA GLN A 63 -11.12 -7.04 -14.58
C GLN A 63 -9.96 -6.07 -14.40
N GLU A 64 -10.24 -4.82 -14.09
CA GLU A 64 -9.22 -3.81 -13.84
C GLU A 64 -8.44 -4.10 -12.55
N ALA A 65 -9.11 -4.61 -11.52
CA ALA A 65 -8.45 -5.06 -10.29
C ALA A 65 -7.40 -6.14 -10.58
N ALA A 66 -7.74 -7.13 -11.38
CA ALA A 66 -6.81 -8.19 -11.78
C ALA A 66 -5.64 -7.62 -12.59
N ARG A 67 -5.90 -6.73 -13.54
CA ARG A 67 -4.87 -6.07 -14.38
C ARG A 67 -3.90 -5.25 -13.52
N LEU A 68 -4.40 -4.43 -12.61
CA LEU A 68 -3.58 -3.61 -11.72
C LEU A 68 -2.78 -4.47 -10.75
N THR A 69 -3.38 -5.50 -10.18
CA THR A 69 -2.68 -6.44 -9.28
C THR A 69 -1.53 -7.14 -9.99
N GLN A 70 -1.75 -7.58 -11.22
CA GLN A 70 -0.70 -8.18 -12.04
C GLN A 70 0.43 -7.19 -12.34
N ALA A 71 0.10 -5.97 -12.74
CA ALA A 71 1.09 -4.93 -13.01
C ALA A 71 1.95 -4.61 -11.79
N MET A 72 1.34 -4.55 -10.60
CA MET A 72 2.07 -4.35 -9.35
C MET A 72 2.97 -5.54 -9.01
N GLY A 73 2.51 -6.77 -9.23
CA GLY A 73 3.31 -7.98 -9.04
C GLY A 73 4.51 -8.06 -9.98
N GLN A 74 4.45 -7.40 -11.12
CA GLN A 74 5.55 -7.28 -12.10
C GLN A 74 6.46 -6.05 -11.85
N GLY A 75 6.29 -5.35 -10.73
CA GLY A 75 7.10 -4.19 -10.39
C GLY A 75 6.84 -2.93 -11.24
N GLN A 76 5.69 -2.85 -11.91
CA GLN A 76 5.34 -1.71 -12.78
C GLN A 76 4.79 -0.51 -12.00
N MET A 77 4.63 -0.62 -10.69
CA MET A 77 4.22 0.47 -9.82
C MET A 77 5.40 0.96 -8.97
N GLN A 78 5.80 2.19 -9.16
CA GLN A 78 6.77 2.85 -8.28
C GLN A 78 6.04 3.45 -7.07
N LYS A 79 6.56 3.20 -5.87
CA LYS A 79 6.00 3.68 -4.61
C LYS A 79 7.03 4.56 -3.93
N THR A 80 6.65 5.79 -3.62
CA THR A 80 7.49 6.73 -2.89
C THR A 80 6.77 7.17 -1.61
N TYR A 81 7.49 7.16 -0.50
CA TYR A 81 6.98 7.50 0.82
C TYR A 81 7.83 8.60 1.44
N LEU A 82 7.20 9.43 2.25
CA LEU A 82 7.89 10.30 3.18
C LEU A 82 7.80 9.70 4.58
N ALA A 83 8.92 9.63 5.27
CA ALA A 83 8.99 9.15 6.65
C ALA A 83 9.82 10.11 7.50
N VAL A 84 9.37 10.32 8.74
CA VAL A 84 10.13 11.05 9.74
C VAL A 84 10.82 10.01 10.62
N LEU A 85 12.13 10.15 10.79
CA LEU A 85 12.95 9.24 11.58
C LEU A 85 13.43 9.92 12.88
N THR A 86 13.65 9.12 13.89
CA THR A 86 14.44 9.51 15.06
C THR A 86 15.91 9.24 14.75
N GLY A 87 16.72 10.29 14.67
CA GLY A 87 18.11 10.17 14.24
C GLY A 87 18.28 10.30 12.74
N CYS A 88 19.52 10.16 12.29
CA CYS A 88 19.89 10.32 10.89
C CYS A 88 20.70 9.10 10.43
N PRO A 89 20.37 8.50 9.29
CA PRO A 89 21.23 7.48 8.68
C PRO A 89 22.64 8.02 8.41
N ALA A 90 23.64 7.16 8.49
CA ALA A 90 25.04 7.55 8.26
C ALA A 90 25.27 8.05 6.82
N GLU A 91 24.58 7.44 5.86
CA GLU A 91 24.64 7.82 4.45
C GLU A 91 23.40 8.62 4.04
N ARG A 92 23.59 9.64 3.20
CA ARG A 92 22.47 10.49 2.71
C ARG A 92 21.49 9.74 1.80
N ALA A 93 21.95 8.70 1.16
CA ALA A 93 21.15 7.84 0.30
C ALA A 93 21.69 6.42 0.38
N GLY A 94 20.82 5.45 0.24
CA GLY A 94 21.21 4.05 0.30
C GLY A 94 20.08 3.10 -0.07
N THR A 95 20.45 1.83 -0.19
CA THR A 95 19.51 0.74 -0.44
C THR A 95 19.57 -0.23 0.72
N LEU A 96 18.41 -0.56 1.28
CA LEU A 96 18.25 -1.58 2.31
C LEU A 96 17.65 -2.83 1.68
N GLU A 97 18.29 -3.97 1.92
CA GLU A 97 17.82 -5.27 1.47
C GLU A 97 17.81 -6.23 2.65
N ASP A 98 16.65 -6.82 2.93
CA ASP A 98 16.48 -7.73 4.04
C ASP A 98 15.57 -8.90 3.66
N LEU A 99 15.76 -10.03 4.34
CA LEU A 99 14.82 -11.12 4.35
C LEU A 99 13.86 -10.93 5.53
N LEU A 100 12.58 -10.87 5.26
CA LEU A 100 11.55 -10.62 6.26
C LEU A 100 10.66 -11.84 6.45
N PHE A 101 10.42 -12.19 7.71
CA PHE A 101 9.46 -13.19 8.12
C PHE A 101 8.36 -12.56 8.96
N HIS A 102 7.10 -12.75 8.52
CA HIS A 102 5.93 -12.27 9.27
C HIS A 102 5.35 -13.40 10.09
N ASP A 103 5.45 -13.28 11.41
CA ASP A 103 4.81 -14.18 12.37
C ASP A 103 3.35 -13.73 12.56
N ARG A 104 2.43 -14.48 11.98
CA ARG A 104 0.99 -14.17 12.02
C ARG A 104 0.41 -14.30 13.43
N ALA A 105 0.92 -15.22 14.25
CA ALA A 105 0.44 -15.41 15.61
C ALA A 105 0.75 -14.22 16.50
N LYS A 106 1.94 -13.62 16.33
CA LYS A 106 2.39 -12.45 17.08
C LYS A 106 2.11 -11.14 16.37
N ASN A 107 1.68 -11.19 15.09
CA ASN A 107 1.53 -10.04 14.20
C ASN A 107 2.78 -9.16 14.17
N LYS A 108 3.94 -9.78 14.07
CA LYS A 108 5.24 -9.13 13.99
C LYS A 108 6.07 -9.61 12.82
N THR A 109 6.81 -8.71 12.22
CA THR A 109 7.77 -9.01 11.15
C THR A 109 9.19 -8.94 11.70
N TYR A 110 9.98 -9.96 11.39
CA TYR A 110 11.36 -10.07 11.82
C TYR A 110 12.30 -10.10 10.62
N VAL A 111 13.44 -9.48 10.76
CA VAL A 111 14.56 -9.67 9.85
C VAL A 111 15.20 -11.03 10.15
N VAL A 112 15.33 -11.88 9.14
CA VAL A 112 15.92 -13.21 9.25
C VAL A 112 17.09 -13.38 8.29
N ARG A 113 17.95 -14.36 8.55
CA ARG A 113 19.18 -14.55 7.77
C ARG A 113 19.08 -15.65 6.71
N ARG A 114 18.05 -16.50 6.76
CA ARG A 114 17.88 -17.64 5.87
C ARG A 114 16.56 -17.59 5.13
N GLN A 115 16.63 -17.86 3.84
CA GLN A 115 15.42 -18.08 3.04
C GLN A 115 14.76 -19.39 3.43
N ARG A 116 13.45 -19.31 3.71
CA ARG A 116 12.58 -20.46 4.01
C ARG A 116 11.14 -20.10 3.66
N GLY A 117 10.23 -21.08 3.80
CA GLY A 117 8.79 -20.82 3.57
C GLY A 117 8.28 -19.65 4.41
N GLY A 118 7.54 -18.75 3.81
CA GLY A 118 7.01 -17.54 4.45
C GLY A 118 7.98 -16.36 4.57
N VAL A 119 9.25 -16.53 4.19
CA VAL A 119 10.24 -15.45 4.15
C VAL A 119 10.18 -14.75 2.80
N LYS A 120 10.13 -13.42 2.81
CA LYS A 120 10.14 -12.58 1.62
C LYS A 120 11.34 -11.65 1.62
N GLN A 121 11.94 -11.48 0.46
CA GLN A 121 12.95 -10.45 0.26
C GLN A 121 12.27 -9.09 0.16
N ALA A 122 12.76 -8.12 0.94
CA ALA A 122 12.33 -6.73 0.89
C ALA A 122 13.51 -5.85 0.48
N ARG A 123 13.22 -4.86 -0.35
CA ARG A 123 14.20 -3.89 -0.81
C ARG A 123 13.57 -2.50 -0.83
N LEU A 124 14.28 -1.52 -0.31
CA LEU A 124 13.91 -0.11 -0.45
C LEU A 124 15.15 0.74 -0.71
N HIS A 125 14.97 1.80 -1.42
CA HIS A 125 15.94 2.87 -1.58
C HIS A 125 15.47 4.09 -0.79
N TYR A 126 16.38 4.75 -0.09
CA TYR A 126 16.06 5.97 0.64
C TYR A 126 17.00 7.11 0.25
N GLU A 127 16.51 8.31 0.43
CA GLU A 127 17.25 9.55 0.28
C GLU A 127 16.81 10.52 1.37
N ILE A 128 17.78 11.15 2.03
CA ILE A 128 17.53 12.19 3.04
C ILE A 128 17.26 13.52 2.32
N LEU A 129 16.14 14.14 2.64
CA LEU A 129 15.75 15.45 2.11
C LEU A 129 16.47 16.60 2.82
#